data_4353db55f285b85a2d73479c7cadb07b
#
_entry.id   4353db55f285b85a2d73479c7cadb07b
#
_cell.length_a   1.000
_cell.length_b   1.000
_cell.length_c   1.000
_cell.angle_alpha   90.00
_cell.angle_beta   90.00
_cell.angle_gamma   90.00
#
_symmetry.space_group_name_H-M   'P 1'
#
loop_
_entity.id
_entity.type
_entity.pdbx_description
1 polymer ?
#
loop_
_entity_poly.entity_id
_entity_poly.type
_entity_poly.pdbx_seq_one_letter_code
_entity_poly.pdbx_strand_id
1 'polypeptide(L)'
;MIKVIGVRFRQAGKVYFFDPMNMKIEKGQHVIVETARGVEYGNVVLGIREVEDDKVVLPLKPVIRIATAEDDKKEEANRKKEKEAYKICLEKIAKHKLEMKLIDVEYTFDNNKVLFYFTADGRFYSILPRTEELTSVNW
;
A
#
# COMPACT_ATOMS: atom_id res chain seq x y z
N MET A 1 25.89 14.35 1.45
CA MET A 1 25.36 12.98 1.40
C MET A 1 24.23 12.79 2.40
N ILE A 2 23.24 12.03 2.02
CA ILE A 2 22.04 11.81 2.82
C ILE A 2 21.87 10.31 3.08
N LYS A 3 21.55 9.94 4.33
CA LYS A 3 21.23 8.55 4.68
C LYS A 3 19.82 8.24 4.28
N VAL A 4 19.63 7.11 3.59
CA VAL A 4 18.33 6.65 3.12
C VAL A 4 18.18 5.16 3.34
N ILE A 5 16.94 4.70 3.33
CA ILE A 5 16.60 3.29 3.11
C ILE A 5 15.72 3.19 1.87
N GLY A 6 15.76 2.04 1.22
CA GLY A 6 14.88 1.77 0.08
C GLY A 6 13.73 0.88 0.51
N VAL A 7 12.51 1.31 0.24
CA VAL A 7 11.28 0.63 0.66
C VAL A 7 10.43 0.32 -0.56
N ARG A 8 9.87 -0.88 -0.59
CA ARG A 8 8.93 -1.32 -1.61
C ARG A 8 7.63 -1.72 -0.93
N PHE A 9 6.51 -1.23 -1.45
CA PHE A 9 5.19 -1.50 -0.87
C PHE A 9 4.53 -2.74 -1.45
N ARG A 10 4.87 -3.12 -2.67
CA ARG A 10 4.38 -4.32 -3.33
C ARG A 10 5.54 -5.06 -3.97
N GLN A 11 5.40 -6.38 -4.16
CA GLN A 11 6.49 -7.22 -4.67
C GLN A 11 7.08 -6.75 -5.99
N ALA A 12 6.24 -6.27 -6.90
CA ALA A 12 6.68 -5.78 -8.21
C ALA A 12 6.70 -4.26 -8.28
N GLY A 13 6.60 -3.60 -7.14
CA GLY A 13 6.53 -2.16 -7.06
C GLY A 13 7.88 -1.48 -7.18
N LYS A 14 7.84 -0.18 -7.41
CA LYS A 14 9.00 0.67 -7.43
C LYS A 14 9.59 0.82 -6.03
N VAL A 15 10.90 1.03 -5.94
CA VAL A 15 11.59 1.31 -4.67
C VAL A 15 11.56 2.82 -4.42
N TYR A 16 11.16 3.18 -3.20
CA TYR A 16 11.11 4.58 -2.75
C TYR A 16 12.09 4.78 -1.61
N PHE A 17 12.70 5.96 -1.54
CA PHE A 17 13.66 6.28 -0.49
C PHE A 17 13.01 7.06 0.65
N PHE A 18 13.37 6.68 1.87
CA PHE A 18 12.89 7.31 3.11
C PHE A 18 14.03 7.61 4.05
N ASP A 19 13.82 8.57 4.94
CA ASP A 19 14.77 8.92 5.99
C ASP A 19 14.66 7.89 7.13
N PRO A 20 15.74 7.17 7.44
CA PRO A 20 15.71 6.17 8.52
C PRO A 20 15.62 6.76 9.92
N MET A 21 15.74 8.07 10.10
CA MET A 21 15.56 8.77 11.39
C MET A 21 16.41 8.20 12.53
N ASN A 22 17.67 7.87 12.25
CA ASN A 22 18.62 7.29 13.22
C ASN A 22 18.20 5.91 13.78
N MET A 23 17.23 5.25 13.18
CA MET A 23 16.85 3.89 13.55
C MET A 23 17.81 2.89 12.90
N LYS A 24 18.03 1.77 13.56
CA LYS A 24 18.83 0.67 13.00
C LYS A 24 17.92 -0.20 12.14
N ILE A 25 17.83 0.13 10.86
CA ILE A 25 16.94 -0.55 9.92
C ILE A 25 17.78 -1.40 8.98
N GLU A 26 17.42 -2.67 8.85
CA GLU A 26 18.12 -3.62 8.01
C GLU A 26 17.24 -4.12 6.87
N LYS A 27 17.85 -4.54 5.78
CA LYS A 27 17.19 -5.18 4.67
C LYS A 27 16.38 -6.39 5.15
N GLY A 28 15.15 -6.52 4.69
CA GLY A 28 14.26 -7.61 5.06
C GLY A 28 13.28 -7.25 6.16
N GLN A 29 13.54 -6.18 6.89
CA GLN A 29 12.59 -5.69 7.90
C GLN A 29 11.42 -4.97 7.22
N HIS A 30 10.34 -4.80 7.99
CA HIS A 30 9.17 -4.03 7.58
C HIS A 30 9.14 -2.72 8.36
N VAL A 31 8.69 -1.67 7.71
CA VAL A 31 8.63 -0.34 8.33
C VAL A 31 7.28 0.29 8.07
N ILE A 32 6.89 1.17 8.99
CA ILE A 32 5.71 2.02 8.84
C ILE A 32 6.20 3.40 8.44
N VAL A 33 5.71 3.90 7.32
CA VAL A 33 6.11 5.18 6.75
C VAL A 33 4.91 6.04 6.45
N GLU A 34 5.11 7.35 6.40
CA GLU A 34 4.08 8.27 5.96
C GLU A 34 4.33 8.66 4.51
N THR A 35 3.30 8.57 3.69
CA THR A 35 3.34 8.93 2.27
C THR A 35 2.22 9.91 1.95
N ALA A 36 2.17 10.40 0.72
CA ALA A 36 1.08 11.26 0.25
C ALA A 36 -0.29 10.56 0.37
N ARG A 37 -0.31 9.23 0.39
CA ARG A 37 -1.54 8.42 0.53
C ARG A 37 -1.88 8.12 1.98
N GLY A 38 -1.07 8.56 2.94
CA GLY A 38 -1.23 8.29 4.35
C GLY A 38 -0.16 7.34 4.89
N VAL A 39 -0.47 6.66 5.97
CA VAL A 39 0.45 5.73 6.63
C VAL A 39 0.43 4.40 5.90
N GLU A 40 1.61 3.88 5.54
CA GLU A 40 1.75 2.65 4.79
C GLU A 40 2.79 1.72 5.42
N TYR A 41 2.58 0.43 5.18
CA TYR A 41 3.48 -0.66 5.60
C TYR A 41 4.34 -1.05 4.39
N GLY A 42 5.65 -1.08 4.55
CA GLY A 42 6.54 -1.39 3.45
C GLY A 42 7.66 -2.35 3.82
N ASN A 43 8.25 -2.95 2.79
CA ASN A 43 9.39 -3.86 2.92
C ASN A 43 10.68 -3.11 2.66
N VAL A 44 11.66 -3.24 3.55
CA VAL A 44 12.99 -2.67 3.34
C VAL A 44 13.76 -3.57 2.39
N VAL A 45 13.98 -3.09 1.19
CA VAL A 45 14.74 -3.82 0.15
C VAL A 45 16.17 -3.34 0.03
N LEU A 46 16.46 -2.12 0.51
CA LEU A 46 17.81 -1.59 0.62
C LEU A 46 18.00 -1.06 2.05
N GLY A 47 18.99 -1.61 2.75
CA GLY A 47 19.35 -1.14 4.08
C GLY A 47 19.92 0.27 4.05
N ILE A 48 20.29 0.80 5.22
CA ILE A 48 20.79 2.18 5.34
C ILE A 48 22.03 2.36 4.46
N ARG A 49 22.00 3.42 3.64
CA ARG A 49 23.13 3.81 2.78
C ARG A 49 23.14 5.32 2.59
N GLU A 50 24.30 5.84 2.24
CA GLU A 50 24.44 7.24 1.90
C GLU A 50 24.33 7.40 0.39
N VAL A 51 23.55 8.40 -0.03
CA VAL A 51 23.40 8.75 -1.45
C VAL A 51 23.64 10.25 -1.63
N GLU A 52 23.97 10.64 -2.85
CA GLU A 52 24.09 12.05 -3.20
C GLU A 52 22.73 12.74 -3.11
N ASP A 53 22.73 14.00 -2.69
CA ASP A 53 21.51 14.79 -2.51
C ASP A 53 20.67 14.88 -3.78
N ASP A 54 21.32 14.86 -4.96
CA ASP A 54 20.64 14.95 -6.25
C ASP A 54 20.02 13.63 -6.71
N LYS A 55 20.25 12.53 -5.99
CA LYS A 55 19.69 11.21 -6.31
C LYS A 55 18.33 10.98 -5.69
N VAL A 56 17.88 11.87 -4.82
CA VAL A 56 16.60 11.74 -4.09
C VAL A 56 15.81 13.03 -4.17
N VAL A 57 14.51 12.92 -3.98
CA VAL A 57 13.62 14.08 -3.89
C VAL A 57 13.57 14.54 -2.46
N LEU A 58 14.00 15.79 -2.21
CA LEU A 58 14.01 16.37 -0.88
C LEU A 58 12.80 17.28 -0.65
N PRO A 59 12.31 17.37 0.59
CA PRO A 59 12.75 16.64 1.78
C PRO A 59 12.29 15.19 1.75
N LEU A 60 13.11 14.29 2.30
CA LEU A 60 12.73 12.88 2.45
C LEU A 60 11.63 12.74 3.49
N LYS A 61 10.70 11.87 3.22
CA LYS A 61 9.68 11.52 4.22
C LYS A 61 10.30 10.56 5.24
N PRO A 62 9.91 10.69 6.52
CA PRO A 62 10.51 9.89 7.58
C PRO A 62 9.88 8.51 7.70
N VAL A 63 10.67 7.57 8.22
CA VAL A 63 10.15 6.32 8.76
C VAL A 63 9.53 6.62 10.12
N ILE A 64 8.30 6.19 10.34
CA ILE A 64 7.62 6.37 11.62
C ILE A 64 8.17 5.41 12.66
N ARG A 65 8.25 4.13 12.31
CA ARG A 65 8.79 3.08 13.16
C ARG A 65 9.10 1.81 12.36
N ILE A 66 9.89 0.94 12.93
CA ILE A 66 10.03 -0.43 12.46
C ILE A 66 8.73 -1.15 12.82
N ALA A 67 8.20 -1.96 11.92
CA ALA A 67 6.92 -2.64 12.14
C ALA A 67 6.97 -3.53 13.38
N THR A 68 5.92 -3.44 14.20
CA THR A 68 5.73 -4.30 15.37
C THR A 68 4.99 -5.57 14.95
N ALA A 69 4.89 -6.53 15.88
CA ALA A 69 4.10 -7.74 15.65
C ALA A 69 2.62 -7.40 15.36
N GLU A 70 2.09 -6.35 16.00
CA GLU A 70 0.73 -5.88 15.75
C GLU A 70 0.58 -5.31 14.34
N ASP A 71 1.58 -4.56 13.89
CA ASP A 71 1.61 -4.02 12.53
C ASP A 71 1.60 -5.15 11.50
N ASP A 72 2.40 -6.20 11.73
CA ASP A 72 2.47 -7.36 10.85
C ASP A 72 1.13 -8.10 10.77
N LYS A 73 0.45 -8.26 11.91
CA LYS A 73 -0.88 -8.88 11.96
C LYS A 73 -1.92 -8.06 11.22
N LYS A 74 -1.86 -6.75 11.38
CA LYS A 74 -2.77 -5.83 10.70
C LYS A 74 -2.60 -5.89 9.19
N GLU A 75 -1.35 -5.93 8.71
CA GLU A 75 -1.04 -6.08 7.30
C GLU A 75 -1.57 -7.40 6.76
N GLU A 76 -1.36 -8.49 7.48
CA GLU A 76 -1.86 -9.81 7.09
C GLU A 76 -3.38 -9.84 7.03
N ALA A 77 -4.06 -9.25 8.02
CA ALA A 77 -5.52 -9.14 8.03
C ALA A 77 -6.03 -8.33 6.83
N ASN A 78 -5.34 -7.24 6.49
CA ASN A 78 -5.70 -6.43 5.32
C ASN A 78 -5.58 -7.22 4.01
N ARG A 79 -4.53 -8.07 3.88
CA ARG A 79 -4.37 -8.92 2.70
C ARG A 79 -5.50 -9.92 2.56
N LYS A 80 -5.96 -10.50 3.66
CA LYS A 80 -7.13 -11.41 3.66
C LYS A 80 -8.40 -10.68 3.26
N LYS A 81 -8.61 -9.48 3.79
CA LYS A 81 -9.76 -8.64 3.42
C LYS A 81 -9.75 -8.28 1.95
N GLU A 82 -8.59 -8.00 1.38
CA GLU A 82 -8.45 -7.70 -0.04
C GLU A 82 -8.90 -8.87 -0.90
N LYS A 83 -8.52 -10.10 -0.54
CA LYS A 83 -8.93 -11.30 -1.26
C LYS A 83 -10.44 -11.51 -1.21
N GLU A 84 -11.05 -11.33 -0.05
CA GLU A 84 -12.51 -11.41 0.12
C GLU A 84 -13.23 -10.33 -0.70
N ALA A 85 -12.77 -9.09 -0.61
CA ALA A 85 -13.36 -7.98 -1.34
C ALA A 85 -13.24 -8.19 -2.85
N TYR A 86 -12.11 -8.71 -3.31
CA TYR A 86 -11.89 -9.05 -4.71
C TYR A 86 -12.93 -10.07 -5.20
N LYS A 87 -13.10 -11.15 -4.45
CA LYS A 87 -14.05 -12.20 -4.77
C LYS A 87 -15.49 -11.68 -4.80
N ILE A 88 -15.89 -10.92 -3.77
CA ILE A 88 -17.21 -10.34 -3.68
C ILE A 88 -17.47 -9.38 -4.85
N CYS A 89 -16.49 -8.55 -5.17
CA CYS A 89 -16.60 -7.61 -6.28
C CYS A 89 -16.80 -8.35 -7.62
N LEU A 90 -16.06 -9.44 -7.86
CA LEU A 90 -16.23 -10.25 -9.06
C LEU A 90 -17.66 -10.84 -9.15
N GLU A 91 -18.17 -11.32 -8.03
CA GLU A 91 -19.54 -11.85 -7.98
C GLU A 91 -20.58 -10.77 -8.32
N LYS A 92 -20.38 -9.54 -7.82
CA LYS A 92 -21.28 -8.42 -8.09
C LYS A 92 -21.19 -7.97 -9.55
N ILE A 93 -20.02 -7.92 -10.12
CA ILE A 93 -19.82 -7.61 -11.54
C ILE A 93 -20.58 -8.61 -12.41
N ALA A 94 -20.44 -9.90 -12.11
CA ALA A 94 -21.14 -10.96 -12.83
C ALA A 94 -22.65 -10.88 -12.66
N LYS A 95 -23.12 -10.67 -11.43
CA LYS A 95 -24.55 -10.56 -11.10
C LYS A 95 -25.23 -9.41 -11.85
N HIS A 96 -24.57 -8.27 -11.94
CA HIS A 96 -25.10 -7.08 -12.60
C HIS A 96 -24.72 -7.00 -14.08
N LYS A 97 -24.03 -8.01 -14.61
CA LYS A 97 -23.62 -8.08 -16.03
C LYS A 97 -22.89 -6.85 -16.49
N LEU A 98 -21.97 -6.35 -15.65
CA LEU A 98 -21.20 -5.14 -15.95
C LEU A 98 -20.03 -5.45 -16.89
N GLU A 99 -19.82 -4.59 -17.87
CA GLU A 99 -18.69 -4.70 -18.80
C GLU A 99 -17.45 -4.04 -18.20
N MET A 100 -16.90 -4.65 -17.16
CA MET A 100 -15.70 -4.15 -16.51
C MET A 100 -14.86 -5.32 -16.02
N LYS A 101 -13.56 -5.09 -15.93
CA LYS A 101 -12.61 -6.08 -15.42
C LYS A 101 -11.95 -5.55 -14.16
N LEU A 102 -12.12 -6.25 -13.05
CA LEU A 102 -11.44 -5.91 -11.81
C LEU A 102 -9.97 -6.32 -11.92
N ILE A 103 -9.08 -5.37 -11.66
CA ILE A 103 -7.63 -5.57 -11.74
C ILE A 103 -7.06 -5.89 -10.36
N ASP A 104 -7.43 -5.10 -9.34
CA ASP A 104 -6.86 -5.23 -8.01
C ASP A 104 -7.76 -4.58 -6.97
N VAL A 105 -7.56 -4.99 -5.71
CA VAL A 105 -8.21 -4.37 -4.54
C VAL A 105 -7.11 -4.12 -3.51
N GLU A 106 -7.09 -2.93 -2.95
CA GLU A 106 -6.08 -2.53 -1.98
C GLU A 106 -6.72 -1.87 -0.76
N TYR A 107 -6.49 -2.46 0.43
CA TYR A 107 -6.82 -1.82 1.70
C TYR A 107 -5.66 -0.97 2.15
N THR A 108 -5.94 0.25 2.64
CA THR A 108 -4.92 1.08 3.26
C THR A 108 -4.50 0.44 4.60
N PHE A 109 -3.29 0.73 5.04
CA PHE A 109 -2.74 0.11 6.25
C PHE A 109 -3.59 0.41 7.49
N ASP A 110 -4.12 1.63 7.60
CA ASP A 110 -5.00 2.03 8.69
C ASP A 110 -6.41 1.43 8.58
N ASN A 111 -6.67 0.64 7.54
CA ASN A 111 -7.94 -0.01 7.27
C ASN A 111 -9.11 0.97 7.11
N ASN A 112 -8.80 2.23 6.82
CA ASN A 112 -9.79 3.30 6.70
C ASN A 112 -10.40 3.39 5.30
N LYS A 113 -9.65 2.98 4.27
CA LYS A 113 -10.06 3.06 2.87
C LYS A 113 -9.73 1.78 2.14
N VAL A 114 -10.53 1.49 1.11
CA VAL A 114 -10.25 0.41 0.16
C VAL A 114 -10.36 0.96 -1.25
N LEU A 115 -9.39 0.61 -2.10
CA LEU A 115 -9.36 1.04 -3.50
C LEU A 115 -9.66 -0.17 -4.38
N PHE A 116 -10.58 0.02 -5.31
CA PHE A 116 -10.86 -0.95 -6.36
C PHE A 116 -10.31 -0.40 -7.68
N TYR A 117 -9.45 -1.15 -8.32
CA TYR A 117 -8.87 -0.79 -9.62
C TYR A 117 -9.50 -1.68 -10.69
N PHE A 118 -10.06 -1.05 -11.72
CA PHE A 118 -10.72 -1.80 -12.79
C PHE A 118 -10.54 -1.12 -14.15
N THR A 119 -10.78 -1.87 -15.20
CA THR A 119 -10.84 -1.33 -16.56
C THR A 119 -12.24 -1.50 -17.11
N ALA A 120 -12.69 -0.49 -17.86
CA ALA A 120 -13.95 -0.50 -18.58
C ALA A 120 -13.79 0.36 -19.84
N ASP A 121 -14.30 -0.09 -20.97
CA ASP A 121 -14.20 0.61 -22.24
C ASP A 121 -12.77 1.02 -22.61
N GLY A 122 -11.79 0.16 -22.28
CA GLY A 122 -10.38 0.42 -22.55
C GLY A 122 -9.73 1.46 -21.65
N ARG A 123 -10.43 1.94 -20.63
CA ARG A 123 -9.92 2.94 -19.70
C ARG A 123 -9.70 2.33 -18.32
N PHE A 124 -8.72 2.88 -17.60
CA PHE A 124 -8.43 2.49 -16.24
C PHE A 124 -9.15 3.41 -15.26
N TYR A 125 -9.79 2.82 -14.26
CA TYR A 125 -10.53 3.55 -13.22
C TYR A 125 -10.12 3.06 -11.84
N SER A 126 -10.28 3.94 -10.85
CA SER A 126 -10.18 3.55 -9.45
C SER A 126 -11.38 4.11 -8.68
N ILE A 127 -11.91 3.32 -7.77
CA ILE A 127 -12.99 3.70 -6.86
C ILE A 127 -12.47 3.58 -5.44
N LEU A 128 -12.76 4.58 -4.62
CA LEU A 128 -12.30 4.67 -3.24
C LEU A 128 -13.48 4.79 -2.27
N PRO A 129 -14.29 3.71 -2.10
CA PRO A 129 -15.35 3.75 -1.10
C PRO A 129 -14.74 3.67 0.30
N ARG A 130 -15.47 4.17 1.29
CA ARG A 130 -15.10 3.95 2.69
C ARG A 130 -15.33 2.49 3.04
N THR A 131 -14.51 1.92 3.92
CA THR A 131 -14.67 0.53 4.35
C THR A 131 -16.05 0.26 4.96
N GLU A 132 -16.61 1.23 5.64
CA GLU A 132 -17.97 1.16 6.22
C GLU A 132 -19.05 1.00 5.16
N GLU A 133 -18.84 1.58 3.99
CA GLU A 133 -19.78 1.52 2.87
C GLU A 133 -19.81 0.14 2.23
N LEU A 134 -18.75 -0.65 2.34
CA LEU A 134 -18.69 -1.99 1.78
C LEU A 134 -19.68 -2.97 2.45
N THR A 135 -20.00 -2.74 3.72
CA THR A 135 -20.92 -3.59 4.46
C THR A 135 -22.38 -3.17 4.29
N SER A 136 -22.60 -1.90 3.94
CA SER A 136 -23.94 -1.31 3.81
C SER A 136 -24.42 -1.14 2.37
N VAL A 137 -23.48 -1.17 1.41
CA VAL A 137 -23.85 -0.97 0.00
C VAL A 137 -24.46 -2.24 -0.57
N ASN A 138 -25.61 -2.07 -1.13
CA ASN A 138 -26.28 -3.11 -1.89
C ASN A 138 -25.71 -3.06 -3.30
N TRP A 139 -24.62 -3.73 -3.46
CA TRP A 139 -23.87 -3.78 -4.72
C TRP A 139 -24.74 -4.20 -5.90
#